data_45b5a19d7f8578c8fb767a893155c5fd
#
_entry.id   45b5a19d7f8578c8fb767a893155c5fd
#
_cell.length_a   1.000
_cell.length_b   1.000
_cell.length_c   1.000
_cell.angle_alpha   90.00
_cell.angle_beta   90.00
_cell.angle_gamma   90.00
#
_symmetry.space_group_name_H-M   'P 1'
#
loop_
_entity.id
_entity.type
_entity.pdbx_description
1 polymer ?
#
loop_
_entity_poly.entity_id
_entity_poly.type
_entity_poly.pdbx_seq_one_letter_code
_entity_poly.pdbx_strand_id
1 'polypeptide(L)'
;MINPKNYNRVFKLFVTYLTIFAIYSCGKAPYYISKIEGKKISITEKESQTLEIENFINPYRKHIDSDLSSVLAYSPETLDKSGGKWQSSLGNLLADISLKAGNKVFQLREKKSVDMCLLNSGGIRSILPKGNVTARTAYEIMPFENSLVVIALKGEQIQELVDYFIATKKAHPLAG
;
A
#
# COMPACT_ATOMS: atom_id res chain seq x y z
N MET A 1 -28.33 -58.92 58.18
CA MET A 1 -29.16 -59.23 57.00
C MET A 1 -29.69 -57.92 56.44
N ILE A 2 -29.32 -57.56 55.22
CA ILE A 2 -29.77 -56.33 54.55
C ILE A 2 -31.15 -56.61 53.97
N ASN A 3 -32.11 -55.77 54.35
CA ASN A 3 -33.55 -55.92 53.95
C ASN A 3 -33.66 -55.74 52.43
N PRO A 4 -34.16 -56.72 51.64
CA PRO A 4 -34.24 -56.67 50.18
C PRO A 4 -35.07 -55.50 49.63
N LYS A 5 -36.05 -55.00 50.42
CA LYS A 5 -36.82 -53.81 50.05
C LYS A 5 -35.98 -52.52 50.01
N ASN A 6 -34.96 -52.38 50.85
CA ASN A 6 -34.08 -51.24 50.89
C ASN A 6 -33.07 -51.26 49.74
N TYR A 7 -32.60 -52.46 49.34
CA TYR A 7 -31.68 -52.60 48.18
C TYR A 7 -32.33 -52.13 46.89
N ASN A 8 -33.58 -52.51 46.62
CA ASN A 8 -34.27 -52.04 45.42
C ASN A 8 -34.53 -50.55 45.42
N ARG A 9 -34.74 -49.93 46.58
CA ARG A 9 -34.87 -48.45 46.68
C ARG A 9 -33.59 -47.73 46.44
N VAL A 10 -32.51 -48.21 47.01
CA VAL A 10 -31.16 -47.60 46.76
C VAL A 10 -30.74 -47.79 45.32
N PHE A 11 -30.98 -48.95 44.73
CA PHE A 11 -30.67 -49.21 43.32
C PHE A 11 -31.47 -48.30 42.39
N LYS A 12 -32.76 -48.11 42.62
CA LYS A 12 -33.58 -47.17 41.84
C LYS A 12 -33.08 -45.72 41.95
N LEU A 13 -32.72 -45.27 43.15
CA LEU A 13 -32.17 -43.95 43.37
C LEU A 13 -30.83 -43.78 42.66
N PHE A 14 -29.97 -44.78 42.66
CA PHE A 14 -28.69 -44.77 41.95
C PHE A 14 -28.87 -44.66 40.43
N VAL A 15 -29.80 -45.47 39.86
CA VAL A 15 -30.10 -45.41 38.43
C VAL A 15 -30.68 -44.05 38.05
N THR A 16 -31.60 -43.50 38.85
CA THR A 16 -32.20 -42.18 38.61
C THR A 16 -31.12 -41.07 38.65
N TYR A 17 -30.19 -41.15 39.60
CA TYR A 17 -29.10 -40.20 39.70
C TYR A 17 -28.14 -40.30 38.49
N LEU A 18 -27.84 -41.51 38.03
CA LEU A 18 -27.00 -41.77 36.88
C LEU A 18 -27.65 -41.24 35.57
N THR A 19 -28.96 -41.39 35.42
CA THR A 19 -29.69 -40.87 34.26
C THR A 19 -29.75 -39.34 34.26
N ILE A 20 -29.90 -38.70 35.40
CA ILE A 20 -29.88 -37.27 35.54
C ILE A 20 -28.48 -36.72 35.15
N PHE A 21 -27.40 -37.38 35.61
CA PHE A 21 -26.03 -37.02 35.27
C PHE A 21 -25.74 -37.16 33.76
N ALA A 22 -26.27 -38.19 33.12
CA ALA A 22 -26.11 -38.40 31.68
C ALA A 22 -26.81 -37.33 30.84
N ILE A 23 -27.92 -36.76 31.30
CA ILE A 23 -28.66 -35.70 30.64
C ILE A 23 -27.88 -34.36 30.71
N TYR A 24 -27.18 -34.08 31.81
CA TYR A 24 -26.37 -32.88 31.98
C TYR A 24 -25.03 -32.92 31.22
N SER A 25 -24.58 -34.09 30.75
CA SER A 25 -23.32 -34.27 30.07
C SER A 25 -23.31 -33.79 28.59
N CYS A 26 -24.48 -33.45 28.02
CA CYS A 26 -24.58 -32.97 26.64
C CYS A 26 -24.34 -31.43 26.52
N GLY A 27 -23.17 -30.94 26.90
CA GLY A 27 -22.72 -29.59 26.56
C GLY A 27 -22.34 -29.56 25.08
N LYS A 28 -22.88 -28.57 24.31
CA LYS A 28 -22.37 -28.32 22.96
C LYS A 28 -20.92 -27.94 23.05
N ALA A 29 -20.04 -28.74 22.46
CA ALA A 29 -18.60 -28.33 22.31
C ALA A 29 -18.52 -27.00 21.59
N PRO A 30 -17.72 -26.03 22.08
CA PRO A 30 -17.55 -24.77 21.37
C PRO A 30 -16.91 -25.05 20.00
N TYR A 31 -17.57 -24.60 18.94
CA TYR A 31 -16.99 -24.66 17.60
C TYR A 31 -15.86 -23.62 17.51
N TYR A 32 -14.67 -24.04 17.16
CA TYR A 32 -13.55 -23.18 16.85
C TYR A 32 -13.01 -23.54 15.45
N ILE A 33 -12.50 -22.51 14.78
CA ILE A 33 -11.90 -22.68 13.47
C ILE A 33 -10.61 -23.48 13.66
N SER A 34 -10.61 -24.75 13.20
CA SER A 34 -9.44 -25.64 13.29
C SER A 34 -8.45 -25.42 12.14
N LYS A 35 -8.90 -24.87 11.01
CA LYS A 35 -8.06 -24.62 9.82
C LYS A 35 -8.66 -23.52 8.97
N ILE A 36 -7.80 -22.62 8.49
CA ILE A 36 -8.13 -21.64 7.46
C ILE A 36 -7.24 -21.95 6.26
N GLU A 37 -7.84 -22.27 5.12
CA GLU A 37 -7.13 -22.47 3.87
C GLU A 37 -7.41 -21.32 2.91
N GLY A 38 -6.34 -20.62 2.50
CA GLY A 38 -6.39 -19.62 1.45
C GLY A 38 -6.07 -20.26 0.09
N LYS A 39 -6.90 -19.99 -0.93
CA LYS A 39 -6.62 -20.38 -2.31
C LYS A 39 -6.41 -19.12 -3.15
N LYS A 40 -5.27 -19.04 -3.82
CA LYS A 40 -5.02 -17.98 -4.82
C LYS A 40 -5.73 -18.38 -6.12
N ILE A 41 -6.68 -17.55 -6.54
CA ILE A 41 -7.34 -17.68 -7.85
C ILE A 41 -6.79 -16.57 -8.73
N SER A 42 -6.07 -16.93 -9.76
CA SER A 42 -5.56 -15.98 -10.75
C SER A 42 -6.64 -15.70 -11.79
N ILE A 43 -6.96 -14.42 -11.98
CA ILE A 43 -7.80 -13.97 -13.09
C ILE A 43 -6.89 -13.93 -14.33
N THR A 44 -7.25 -14.67 -15.36
CA THR A 44 -6.49 -14.76 -16.60
C THR A 44 -7.36 -14.33 -17.78
N GLU A 45 -6.74 -14.08 -18.94
CA GLU A 45 -7.44 -13.74 -20.19
C GLU A 45 -8.43 -14.82 -20.67
N LYS A 46 -8.37 -16.03 -20.09
CA LYS A 46 -9.30 -17.11 -20.37
C LYS A 46 -10.66 -16.97 -19.69
N GLU A 47 -10.74 -16.07 -18.70
CA GLU A 47 -12.03 -15.73 -18.07
C GLU A 47 -12.91 -15.03 -19.10
N SER A 48 -14.18 -15.37 -19.14
CA SER A 48 -15.11 -14.81 -20.12
C SER A 48 -15.22 -13.31 -19.97
N GLN A 49 -14.84 -12.58 -21.02
CA GLN A 49 -15.08 -11.14 -21.08
C GLN A 49 -16.58 -10.92 -21.35
N THR A 50 -17.18 -10.07 -20.54
CA THR A 50 -18.57 -9.64 -20.78
C THR A 50 -18.57 -8.60 -21.90
N LEU A 51 -19.00 -8.99 -23.09
CA LEU A 51 -18.96 -8.16 -24.30
C LEU A 51 -19.67 -6.80 -24.10
N GLU A 52 -20.72 -6.78 -23.32
CA GLU A 52 -21.45 -5.57 -22.97
C GLU A 52 -20.57 -4.56 -22.21
N ILE A 53 -19.82 -5.05 -21.21
CA ILE A 53 -18.89 -4.23 -20.42
C ILE A 53 -17.75 -3.73 -21.31
N GLU A 54 -17.18 -4.60 -22.12
CA GLU A 54 -16.10 -4.22 -23.04
C GLU A 54 -16.54 -3.14 -24.04
N ASN A 55 -17.72 -3.27 -24.60
CA ASN A 55 -18.27 -2.28 -25.51
C ASN A 55 -18.52 -0.93 -24.81
N PHE A 56 -18.96 -0.97 -23.55
CA PHE A 56 -19.18 0.25 -22.77
C PHE A 56 -17.88 0.97 -22.43
N ILE A 57 -16.82 0.24 -22.00
CA ILE A 57 -15.56 0.87 -21.56
C ILE A 57 -14.61 1.20 -22.73
N ASN A 58 -14.74 0.55 -23.89
CA ASN A 58 -13.81 0.69 -25.01
C ASN A 58 -13.63 2.14 -25.52
N PRO A 59 -14.67 2.96 -25.68
CA PRO A 59 -14.51 4.37 -26.09
C PRO A 59 -13.64 5.16 -25.09
N TYR A 60 -13.86 4.96 -23.79
CA TYR A 60 -13.10 5.63 -22.73
C TYR A 60 -11.63 5.15 -22.73
N ARG A 61 -11.41 3.84 -22.86
CA ARG A 61 -10.07 3.27 -22.97
C ARG A 61 -9.28 3.87 -24.14
N LYS A 62 -9.89 3.93 -25.32
CA LYS A 62 -9.25 4.51 -26.52
C LYS A 62 -8.89 5.97 -26.32
N HIS A 63 -9.77 6.76 -25.71
CA HIS A 63 -9.51 8.15 -25.43
C HIS A 63 -8.34 8.33 -24.45
N ILE A 64 -8.37 7.63 -23.32
CA ILE A 64 -7.31 7.65 -22.33
C ILE A 64 -5.98 7.17 -22.91
N ASP A 65 -5.96 6.10 -23.70
CA ASP A 65 -4.75 5.58 -24.34
C ASP A 65 -4.16 6.60 -25.32
N SER A 66 -5.00 7.30 -26.08
CA SER A 66 -4.54 8.39 -26.97
C SER A 66 -3.86 9.51 -26.19
N ASP A 67 -4.49 9.98 -25.12
CA ASP A 67 -3.95 11.06 -24.28
C ASP A 67 -2.65 10.66 -23.58
N LEU A 68 -2.62 9.45 -23.03
CA LEU A 68 -1.46 8.92 -22.31
C LEU A 68 -0.29 8.56 -23.22
N SER A 69 -0.51 8.36 -24.52
CA SER A 69 0.57 8.04 -25.48
C SER A 69 1.33 9.27 -25.99
N SER A 70 0.88 10.49 -25.65
CA SER A 70 1.57 11.72 -26.04
C SER A 70 3.01 11.76 -25.51
N VAL A 71 3.98 12.00 -26.40
CA VAL A 71 5.40 12.08 -26.04
C VAL A 71 5.67 13.47 -25.46
N LEU A 72 6.13 13.50 -24.20
CA LEU A 72 6.45 14.73 -23.48
C LEU A 72 7.94 15.09 -23.54
N ALA A 73 8.81 14.07 -23.55
CA ALA A 73 10.26 14.24 -23.51
C ALA A 73 10.96 12.96 -23.99
N TYR A 74 12.29 13.04 -24.05
CA TYR A 74 13.17 11.89 -24.32
C TYR A 74 14.18 11.73 -23.19
N SER A 75 14.31 10.51 -22.64
CA SER A 75 15.33 10.17 -21.67
C SER A 75 16.51 9.46 -22.35
N PRO A 76 17.73 9.97 -22.26
CA PRO A 76 18.91 9.35 -22.89
C PRO A 76 19.34 8.05 -22.19
N GLU A 77 18.92 7.86 -20.95
CA GLU A 77 19.25 6.70 -20.12
C GLU A 77 18.08 6.31 -19.20
N THR A 78 18.17 5.13 -18.61
CA THR A 78 17.19 4.68 -17.61
C THR A 78 17.55 5.28 -16.24
N LEU A 79 16.59 5.96 -15.60
CA LEU A 79 16.73 6.47 -14.25
C LEU A 79 15.92 5.64 -13.27
N ASP A 80 16.52 5.34 -12.11
CA ASP A 80 15.97 4.46 -11.09
C ASP A 80 16.07 5.12 -9.70
N LYS A 81 15.18 4.71 -8.80
CA LYS A 81 15.19 5.14 -7.40
C LYS A 81 16.06 4.28 -6.48
N SER A 82 16.53 3.11 -6.94
CA SER A 82 17.22 2.11 -6.12
C SER A 82 18.75 2.12 -6.25
N GLY A 83 19.31 2.91 -7.15
CA GLY A 83 20.71 2.84 -7.58
C GLY A 83 21.76 3.36 -6.61
N GLY A 84 21.43 3.93 -5.46
CA GLY A 84 22.40 4.53 -4.55
C GLY A 84 22.07 4.41 -3.07
N LYS A 85 23.09 4.58 -2.23
CA LYS A 85 22.92 4.53 -0.77
C LYS A 85 22.14 5.71 -0.21
N TRP A 86 22.45 6.92 -0.67
CA TRP A 86 21.90 8.18 -0.19
C TRP A 86 21.21 9.01 -1.27
N GLN A 87 21.42 8.65 -2.53
CA GLN A 87 20.90 9.34 -3.70
C GLN A 87 20.38 8.32 -4.70
N SER A 88 19.49 8.74 -5.57
CA SER A 88 19.06 7.96 -6.72
C SER A 88 18.86 8.88 -7.91
N SER A 89 19.18 8.41 -9.11
CA SER A 89 19.11 9.22 -10.32
C SER A 89 17.71 9.78 -10.57
N LEU A 90 16.68 8.94 -10.41
CA LEU A 90 15.30 9.38 -10.56
C LEU A 90 14.85 10.29 -9.41
N GLY A 91 15.27 9.98 -8.16
CA GLY A 91 14.96 10.82 -7.01
C GLY A 91 15.51 12.23 -7.15
N ASN A 92 16.79 12.36 -7.56
CA ASN A 92 17.43 13.65 -7.79
C ASN A 92 16.70 14.44 -8.90
N LEU A 93 16.42 13.81 -10.04
CA LEU A 93 15.67 14.45 -11.13
C LEU A 93 14.33 15.01 -10.66
N LEU A 94 13.55 14.21 -9.94
CA LEU A 94 12.21 14.62 -9.46
C LEU A 94 12.30 15.74 -8.43
N ALA A 95 13.27 15.69 -7.52
CA ALA A 95 13.48 16.73 -6.52
C ALA A 95 13.91 18.05 -7.18
N ASP A 96 14.84 18.01 -8.14
CA ASP A 96 15.30 19.19 -8.90
C ASP A 96 14.17 19.84 -9.69
N ILE A 97 13.38 19.05 -10.40
CA ILE A 97 12.22 19.55 -11.15
C ILE A 97 11.21 20.20 -10.20
N SER A 98 10.93 19.55 -9.08
CA SER A 98 9.96 20.04 -8.08
C SER A 98 10.45 21.33 -7.43
N LEU A 99 11.73 21.39 -7.05
CA LEU A 99 12.34 22.62 -6.52
C LEU A 99 12.25 23.77 -7.51
N LYS A 100 12.65 23.53 -8.74
CA LYS A 100 12.65 24.55 -9.80
C LYS A 100 11.24 25.08 -10.10
N ALA A 101 10.27 24.17 -10.24
CA ALA A 101 8.87 24.52 -10.51
C ALA A 101 8.22 25.23 -9.31
N GLY A 102 8.39 24.66 -8.10
CA GLY A 102 7.86 25.23 -6.86
C GLY A 102 8.44 26.61 -6.55
N ASN A 103 9.78 26.75 -6.69
CA ASN A 103 10.47 28.02 -6.45
C ASN A 103 9.97 29.12 -7.41
N LYS A 104 9.75 28.81 -8.67
CA LYS A 104 9.18 29.77 -9.64
C LYS A 104 7.83 30.33 -9.16
N VAL A 105 6.95 29.49 -8.69
CA VAL A 105 5.63 29.91 -8.20
C VAL A 105 5.77 30.68 -6.87
N PHE A 106 6.60 30.20 -5.96
CA PHE A 106 6.82 30.82 -4.66
C PHE A 106 7.44 32.22 -4.79
N GLN A 107 8.42 32.41 -5.65
CA GLN A 107 9.01 33.71 -5.92
C GLN A 107 8.01 34.72 -6.50
N LEU A 108 7.08 34.28 -7.35
CA LEU A 108 6.02 35.15 -7.88
C LEU A 108 5.06 35.62 -6.78
N ARG A 109 4.74 34.74 -5.82
CA ARG A 109 3.76 35.00 -4.76
C ARG A 109 4.38 35.75 -3.59
N GLU A 110 5.50 35.24 -3.08
CA GLU A 110 6.08 35.66 -1.79
C GLU A 110 7.33 36.53 -1.92
N LYS A 111 7.87 36.68 -3.15
CA LYS A 111 9.13 37.40 -3.44
C LYS A 111 10.35 36.84 -2.67
N LYS A 112 10.28 35.54 -2.34
CA LYS A 112 11.32 34.78 -1.63
C LYS A 112 11.67 33.54 -2.42
N SER A 113 12.86 32.99 -2.14
CA SER A 113 13.33 31.73 -2.72
C SER A 113 13.07 30.57 -1.77
N VAL A 114 12.94 29.38 -2.34
CA VAL A 114 12.94 28.09 -1.62
C VAL A 114 14.35 27.54 -1.68
N ASP A 115 14.94 27.19 -0.53
CA ASP A 115 16.32 26.72 -0.43
C ASP A 115 16.48 25.25 -0.79
N MET A 116 15.47 24.41 -0.46
CA MET A 116 15.53 22.97 -0.68
C MET A 116 14.17 22.39 -0.98
N CYS A 117 14.16 21.20 -1.59
CA CYS A 117 12.97 20.38 -1.80
C CYS A 117 13.22 18.96 -1.33
N LEU A 118 12.31 18.44 -0.54
CA LEU A 118 12.32 17.04 -0.10
C LEU A 118 11.04 16.35 -0.56
N LEU A 119 11.17 15.21 -1.22
CA LEU A 119 10.05 14.40 -1.65
C LEU A 119 10.01 13.06 -0.92
N ASN A 120 8.81 12.47 -0.85
CA ASN A 120 8.64 11.13 -0.32
C ASN A 120 9.11 10.08 -1.35
N SER A 121 10.17 9.33 -1.02
CA SER A 121 10.68 8.26 -1.90
C SER A 121 9.65 7.16 -2.16
N GLY A 122 8.70 6.94 -1.23
CA GLY A 122 7.58 6.00 -1.40
C GLY A 122 6.59 6.40 -2.48
N GLY A 123 6.53 7.68 -2.84
CA GLY A 123 5.71 8.21 -3.94
C GLY A 123 6.21 7.82 -5.33
N ILE A 124 7.50 7.48 -5.46
CA ILE A 124 8.10 7.04 -6.73
C ILE A 124 7.81 5.55 -6.91
N ARG A 125 7.01 5.19 -7.91
CA ARG A 125 6.45 3.84 -8.07
C ARG A 125 7.06 3.05 -9.23
N SER A 126 7.65 3.73 -10.21
CA SER A 126 8.24 3.12 -11.40
C SER A 126 9.60 3.74 -11.70
N ILE A 127 10.33 3.17 -12.64
CA ILE A 127 11.56 3.73 -13.23
C ILE A 127 11.18 4.68 -14.37
N LEU A 128 12.11 5.58 -14.74
CA LEU A 128 12.04 6.31 -15.98
C LEU A 128 12.88 5.55 -17.01
N PRO A 129 12.29 4.86 -17.99
CA PRO A 129 13.03 4.10 -18.97
C PRO A 129 13.74 5.01 -19.96
N LYS A 130 14.87 4.55 -20.53
CA LYS A 130 15.49 5.18 -21.70
C LYS A 130 14.50 5.17 -22.87
N GLY A 131 14.43 6.29 -23.60
CA GLY A 131 13.57 6.45 -24.75
C GLY A 131 12.53 7.55 -24.59
N ASN A 132 11.42 7.42 -25.29
CA ASN A 132 10.32 8.37 -25.23
C ASN A 132 9.64 8.33 -23.86
N VAL A 133 9.52 9.49 -23.25
CA VAL A 133 8.77 9.70 -22.00
C VAL A 133 7.39 10.21 -22.38
N THR A 134 6.38 9.43 -22.07
CA THR A 134 4.99 9.77 -22.35
C THR A 134 4.25 10.22 -21.10
N ALA A 135 3.04 10.76 -21.26
CA ALA A 135 2.18 11.08 -20.14
C ALA A 135 1.93 9.82 -19.26
N ARG A 136 1.76 8.63 -19.87
CA ARG A 136 1.67 7.35 -19.16
C ARG A 136 2.89 7.12 -18.26
N THR A 137 4.10 7.30 -18.80
CA THR A 137 5.34 7.15 -18.03
C THR A 137 5.37 8.05 -16.80
N ALA A 138 4.94 9.32 -16.94
CA ALA A 138 4.87 10.25 -15.81
C ALA A 138 3.87 9.79 -14.73
N TYR A 139 2.68 9.35 -15.13
CA TYR A 139 1.68 8.80 -14.22
C TYR A 139 2.14 7.51 -13.53
N GLU A 140 2.87 6.63 -14.21
CA GLU A 140 3.42 5.41 -13.62
C GLU A 140 4.52 5.68 -12.60
N ILE A 141 5.32 6.74 -12.81
CA ILE A 141 6.38 7.14 -11.89
C ILE A 141 5.78 7.70 -10.59
N MET A 142 4.83 8.64 -10.69
CA MET A 142 4.20 9.27 -9.53
C MET A 142 2.66 9.31 -9.70
N PRO A 143 1.96 8.19 -9.43
CA PRO A 143 0.51 8.06 -9.69
C PRO A 143 -0.38 8.77 -8.66
N PHE A 144 0.20 9.50 -7.73
CA PHE A 144 -0.55 10.16 -6.65
C PHE A 144 -0.68 11.65 -6.91
N GLU A 145 -1.86 12.18 -6.64
CA GLU A 145 -2.09 13.62 -6.60
C GLU A 145 -1.46 14.19 -5.32
N ASN A 146 -0.41 14.99 -5.49
CA ASN A 146 0.34 15.58 -4.38
C ASN A 146 0.33 17.11 -4.49
N SER A 147 0.41 17.77 -3.33
CA SER A 147 0.60 19.23 -3.25
C SER A 147 2.00 19.54 -2.73
N LEU A 148 2.69 20.49 -3.37
CA LEU A 148 3.90 21.06 -2.82
C LEU A 148 3.54 22.12 -1.78
N VAL A 149 4.13 22.00 -0.60
CA VAL A 149 3.99 22.97 0.48
C VAL A 149 5.34 23.57 0.82
N VAL A 150 5.39 24.86 1.13
CA VAL A 150 6.60 25.53 1.59
C VAL A 150 6.48 25.76 3.09
N ILE A 151 7.50 25.30 3.82
CA ILE A 151 7.60 25.45 5.27
C ILE A 151 8.91 26.15 5.64
N ALA A 152 8.93 26.90 6.71
CA ALA A 152 10.15 27.48 7.28
C ALA A 152 10.67 26.54 8.37
N LEU A 153 11.95 26.17 8.29
CA LEU A 153 12.64 25.34 9.26
C LEU A 153 13.76 26.14 9.94
N LYS A 154 13.98 25.89 11.22
CA LYS A 154 15.17 26.37 11.94
C LYS A 154 16.35 25.43 11.65
N GLY A 155 17.59 25.93 11.84
CA GLY A 155 18.80 25.13 11.62
C GLY A 155 18.84 23.83 12.43
N GLU A 156 18.32 23.85 13.66
CA GLU A 156 18.21 22.66 14.52
C GLU A 156 17.33 21.57 13.88
N GLN A 157 16.22 21.96 13.25
CA GLN A 157 15.32 21.03 12.56
C GLN A 157 15.94 20.45 11.29
N ILE A 158 16.82 21.20 10.62
CA ILE A 158 17.61 20.67 9.51
C ILE A 158 18.59 19.60 10.00
N GLN A 159 19.22 19.81 11.16
CA GLN A 159 20.08 18.79 11.75
C GLN A 159 19.30 17.52 12.12
N GLU A 160 18.12 17.64 12.71
CA GLU A 160 17.24 16.50 13.00
C GLU A 160 16.86 15.74 11.73
N LEU A 161 16.62 16.45 10.61
CA LEU A 161 16.35 15.83 9.32
C LEU A 161 17.54 15.02 8.80
N VAL A 162 18.76 15.56 8.90
CA VAL A 162 20.01 14.87 8.53
C VAL A 162 20.19 13.61 9.40
N ASP A 163 20.00 13.72 10.70
CA ASP A 163 20.12 12.61 11.63
C ASP A 163 19.09 11.49 11.31
N TYR A 164 17.88 11.89 10.94
CA TYR A 164 16.86 10.95 10.46
C TYR A 164 17.30 10.20 9.19
N PHE A 165 17.89 10.86 8.22
CA PHE A 165 18.41 10.20 7.01
C PHE A 165 19.52 9.22 7.34
N ILE A 166 20.43 9.59 8.23
CA ILE A 166 21.51 8.73 8.70
C ILE A 166 20.95 7.48 9.39
N ALA A 167 19.96 7.66 10.25
CA ALA A 167 19.35 6.57 11.00
C ALA A 167 18.56 5.61 10.11
N THR A 168 17.80 6.13 9.15
CA THR A 168 16.94 5.31 8.28
C THR A 168 17.71 4.63 7.15
N LYS A 169 18.89 5.14 6.79
CA LYS A 169 19.76 4.64 5.69
C LYS A 169 19.01 4.47 4.37
N LYS A 170 18.07 5.35 4.09
CA LYS A 170 17.29 5.34 2.85
C LYS A 170 17.60 6.57 2.03
N ALA A 171 17.70 6.38 0.71
CA ALA A 171 17.77 7.49 -0.23
C ALA A 171 16.43 8.23 -0.24
N HIS A 172 16.46 9.52 0.06
CA HIS A 172 15.32 10.41 -0.07
C HIS A 172 15.58 11.38 -1.22
N PRO A 173 14.58 11.65 -2.10
CA PRO A 173 14.71 12.67 -3.13
C PRO A 173 14.88 14.06 -2.49
N LEU A 174 16.05 14.63 -2.61
CA LEU A 174 16.42 15.90 -2.00
C LEU A 174 17.15 16.74 -3.06
N ALA A 175 16.82 18.03 -3.16
CA ALA A 175 17.47 19.04 -3.99
C ALA A 175 17.62 20.34 -3.21
N GLY A 176 18.66 21.14 -3.54
CA GLY A 176 18.99 22.41 -2.88
C GLY A 176 20.40 22.50 -2.37
#